data_b50cc69fdcaf58c396000c96d61997c3
#
_entry.id   b50cc69fdcaf58c396000c96d61997c3
#
_cell.length_a   1.000
_cell.length_b   1.000
_cell.length_c   1.000
_cell.angle_alpha   90.00
_cell.angle_beta   90.00
_cell.angle_gamma   90.00
#
_symmetry.space_group_name_H-M   'P 1'
#
loop_
_entity.id
_entity.type
_entity.pdbx_description
1 polymer ?
#
loop_
_entity_poly.entity_id
_entity_poly.type
_entity_poly.pdbx_seq_one_letter_code
_entity_poly.pdbx_strand_id
1 'polypeptide(L)'
;MGQVSLHGKHLLGLQHATPEEIKLILDVAKKMKKVVLSDDKKIPYLKGKAIINLFMEPSKRTRSSFELAGKYLGADVINITPSGSSMGKGESFRDTLLTLSYMGTDAIVMRSSAEGAPLYATKAVDPIIINAGDGAHEHPTQALLDMFSIIERKGSLEGKKVVIVGDIMHSRVARSDVYGLTKMGADVHLAGPRTMLYPELEKMGVTIHHDVREAVKDADVVNVLRIQLERIHSALYPTNREYARIFGINKDVLSLAKDDVMVMHPGPMNRGLEISPDVAYWDQSVIQEQVRNGVSVRMAVLYLTIHGGDGSELAY
;
A
#
# COMPACT_ATOMS: atom_id res chain seq x y z
N MET A 1 -5.99 -29.41 -4.50
CA MET A 1 -5.92 -28.13 -3.78
C MET A 1 -7.12 -27.31 -4.24
N GLY A 2 -7.96 -26.78 -3.32
CA GLY A 2 -9.12 -25.97 -3.70
C GLY A 2 -8.65 -24.67 -4.36
N GLN A 3 -9.39 -24.20 -5.36
CA GLN A 3 -9.11 -22.93 -6.05
C GLN A 3 -9.25 -21.78 -5.04
N VAL A 4 -8.23 -20.92 -4.94
CA VAL A 4 -8.25 -19.73 -4.06
C VAL A 4 -9.25 -18.74 -4.63
N SER A 5 -10.18 -18.25 -3.81
CA SER A 5 -11.16 -17.24 -4.19
C SER A 5 -11.20 -16.12 -3.17
N LEU A 6 -11.28 -14.89 -3.67
CA LEU A 6 -11.48 -13.68 -2.85
C LEU A 6 -12.90 -13.11 -3.00
N HIS A 7 -13.78 -13.76 -3.74
CA HIS A 7 -15.15 -13.30 -3.92
C HIS A 7 -15.89 -13.14 -2.58
N GLY A 8 -16.46 -11.98 -2.37
CA GLY A 8 -17.17 -11.65 -1.13
C GLY A 8 -16.26 -11.41 0.09
N LYS A 9 -14.93 -11.57 -0.04
CA LYS A 9 -14.00 -11.31 1.07
C LYS A 9 -13.66 -9.83 1.19
N HIS A 10 -13.58 -9.37 2.44
CA HIS A 10 -13.00 -8.07 2.75
C HIS A 10 -11.47 -8.11 2.61
N LEU A 11 -10.87 -7.00 2.20
CA LEU A 11 -9.41 -6.83 2.25
C LEU A 11 -9.05 -5.84 3.35
N LEU A 12 -8.77 -6.34 4.56
CA LEU A 12 -8.52 -5.52 5.74
C LEU A 12 -7.02 -5.27 5.97
N GLY A 13 -6.17 -6.23 5.60
CA GLY A 13 -4.71 -6.19 5.77
C GLY A 13 -4.05 -7.40 5.15
N LEU A 14 -2.73 -7.49 5.24
CA LEU A 14 -1.93 -8.63 4.80
C LEU A 14 -1.54 -9.55 5.97
N GLN A 15 -1.79 -9.15 7.21
CA GLN A 15 -1.51 -9.98 8.38
C GLN A 15 -2.19 -11.36 8.30
N HIS A 16 -3.41 -11.44 7.82
CA HIS A 16 -4.20 -12.67 7.72
C HIS A 16 -4.36 -13.21 6.30
N ALA A 17 -3.85 -12.49 5.29
CA ALA A 17 -3.83 -12.98 3.91
C ALA A 17 -2.85 -14.15 3.77
N THR A 18 -3.22 -15.15 2.97
CA THR A 18 -2.32 -16.26 2.65
C THR A 18 -1.37 -15.90 1.50
N PRO A 19 -0.22 -16.57 1.36
CA PRO A 19 0.65 -16.38 0.20
C PRO A 19 -0.06 -16.60 -1.13
N GLU A 20 -0.98 -17.55 -1.19
CA GLU A 20 -1.76 -17.88 -2.39
C GLU A 20 -2.74 -16.76 -2.75
N GLU A 21 -3.39 -16.12 -1.75
CA GLU A 21 -4.26 -14.96 -1.95
C GLU A 21 -3.45 -13.74 -2.46
N ILE A 22 -2.27 -13.50 -1.87
CA ILE A 22 -1.36 -12.44 -2.32
C ILE A 22 -0.93 -12.71 -3.77
N LYS A 23 -0.50 -13.93 -4.07
CA LYS A 23 -0.10 -14.33 -5.41
C LYS A 23 -1.22 -14.16 -6.44
N LEU A 24 -2.43 -14.58 -6.11
CA LEU A 24 -3.60 -14.39 -6.98
C LEU A 24 -3.83 -12.92 -7.32
N ILE A 25 -3.75 -12.03 -6.33
CA ILE A 25 -3.91 -10.58 -6.55
C ILE A 25 -2.80 -10.06 -7.49
N LEU A 26 -1.54 -10.47 -7.28
CA LEU A 26 -0.41 -10.02 -8.08
C LEU A 26 -0.48 -10.56 -9.53
N ASP A 27 -0.90 -11.81 -9.72
CA ASP A 27 -1.07 -12.42 -11.04
C ASP A 27 -2.19 -11.71 -11.83
N VAL A 28 -3.31 -11.40 -11.19
CA VAL A 28 -4.40 -10.61 -11.80
C VAL A 28 -3.97 -9.18 -12.05
N ALA A 29 -3.20 -8.56 -11.16
CA ALA A 29 -2.67 -7.20 -11.34
C ALA A 29 -1.78 -7.10 -12.59
N LYS A 30 -1.03 -8.15 -12.92
CA LYS A 30 -0.22 -8.21 -14.14
C LYS A 30 -1.09 -8.14 -15.40
N LYS A 31 -2.26 -8.77 -15.41
CA LYS A 31 -3.23 -8.67 -16.51
C LYS A 31 -3.89 -7.29 -16.54
N MET A 32 -4.30 -6.78 -15.38
CA MET A 32 -4.89 -5.43 -15.27
C MET A 32 -3.92 -4.33 -15.72
N LYS A 33 -2.61 -4.53 -15.54
CA LYS A 33 -1.61 -3.56 -16.03
C LYS A 33 -1.62 -3.43 -17.55
N LYS A 34 -1.87 -4.52 -18.28
CA LYS A 34 -1.99 -4.45 -19.75
C LYS A 34 -3.20 -3.59 -20.15
N VAL A 35 -4.31 -3.66 -19.42
CA VAL A 35 -5.47 -2.79 -19.61
C VAL A 35 -5.11 -1.33 -19.34
N VAL A 36 -4.43 -1.04 -18.23
CA VAL A 36 -4.01 0.33 -17.87
C VAL A 36 -3.10 0.95 -18.94
N LEU A 37 -2.32 0.12 -19.62
CA LEU A 37 -1.39 0.56 -20.67
C LEU A 37 -2.01 0.60 -22.07
N SER A 38 -3.19 0.02 -22.28
CA SER A 38 -3.88 0.03 -23.58
C SER A 38 -4.56 1.37 -23.86
N ASP A 39 -4.94 1.60 -25.11
CA ASP A 39 -5.69 2.79 -25.51
C ASP A 39 -7.12 2.77 -24.95
N ASP A 40 -7.80 1.61 -25.01
CA ASP A 40 -9.07 1.38 -24.33
C ASP A 40 -8.84 0.78 -22.94
N LYS A 41 -9.03 1.61 -21.93
CA LYS A 41 -8.80 1.23 -20.52
C LYS A 41 -10.06 0.69 -19.83
N LYS A 42 -11.18 0.55 -20.56
CA LYS A 42 -12.44 0.11 -19.98
C LYS A 42 -12.73 -1.36 -20.25
N ILE A 43 -12.97 -2.10 -19.15
CA ILE A 43 -13.41 -3.49 -19.17
C ILE A 43 -14.65 -3.62 -18.27
N PRO A 44 -15.74 -4.26 -18.72
CA PRO A 44 -17.06 -4.12 -18.07
C PRO A 44 -17.32 -5.10 -16.92
N TYR A 45 -16.29 -5.61 -16.25
CA TYR A 45 -16.45 -6.64 -15.21
C TYR A 45 -17.24 -6.20 -13.98
N LEU A 46 -17.25 -4.89 -13.68
CA LEU A 46 -18.01 -4.34 -12.57
C LEU A 46 -19.15 -3.41 -13.04
N LYS A 47 -19.64 -3.61 -14.27
CA LYS A 47 -20.79 -2.87 -14.79
C LYS A 47 -22.01 -3.07 -13.89
N GLY A 48 -22.63 -1.97 -13.47
CA GLY A 48 -23.81 -1.97 -12.58
C GLY A 48 -23.46 -2.16 -11.09
N LYS A 49 -22.17 -2.13 -10.73
CA LYS A 49 -21.69 -2.15 -9.35
C LYS A 49 -21.40 -0.74 -8.86
N ALA A 50 -21.77 -0.46 -7.61
CA ALA A 50 -21.56 0.82 -6.93
C ALA A 50 -20.43 0.71 -5.90
N ILE A 51 -19.40 1.55 -6.03
CA ILE A 51 -18.25 1.60 -5.13
C ILE A 51 -18.18 2.97 -4.46
N ILE A 52 -18.07 3.00 -3.15
CA ILE A 52 -17.88 4.25 -2.39
C ILE A 52 -16.46 4.32 -1.87
N ASN A 53 -15.72 5.37 -2.26
CA ASN A 53 -14.45 5.73 -1.66
C ASN A 53 -14.71 6.65 -0.46
N LEU A 54 -14.76 6.08 0.74
CA LEU A 54 -14.94 6.80 2.01
C LEU A 54 -13.59 7.16 2.61
N PHE A 55 -13.11 8.36 2.31
CA PHE A 55 -11.79 8.83 2.74
C PHE A 55 -11.92 9.87 3.84
N MET A 56 -11.70 9.47 5.08
CA MET A 56 -11.76 10.30 6.27
C MET A 56 -10.45 11.04 6.57
N GLU A 57 -9.39 10.71 5.84
CA GLU A 57 -8.10 11.43 5.82
C GLU A 57 -7.81 11.95 4.40
N PRO A 58 -7.09 13.08 4.26
CA PRO A 58 -6.65 13.56 2.95
C PRO A 58 -5.76 12.54 2.25
N SER A 59 -6.13 12.13 1.04
CA SER A 59 -5.33 11.24 0.20
C SER A 59 -5.68 11.39 -1.27
N LYS A 60 -4.91 12.24 -1.99
CA LYS A 60 -5.14 12.44 -3.43
C LYS A 60 -4.83 11.18 -4.24
N ARG A 61 -3.63 10.58 -4.03
CA ARG A 61 -3.16 9.44 -4.84
C ARG A 61 -4.01 8.19 -4.66
N THR A 62 -4.18 7.73 -3.42
CA THR A 62 -4.93 6.48 -3.16
C THR A 62 -6.37 6.61 -3.60
N ARG A 63 -7.05 7.73 -3.30
CA ARG A 63 -8.42 7.97 -3.72
C ARG A 63 -8.57 7.98 -5.23
N SER A 64 -7.77 8.80 -5.95
CA SER A 64 -7.84 8.88 -7.42
C SER A 64 -7.49 7.54 -8.08
N SER A 65 -6.57 6.77 -7.50
CA SER A 65 -6.20 5.46 -8.01
C SER A 65 -7.33 4.42 -7.85
N PHE A 66 -8.06 4.41 -6.73
CA PHE A 66 -9.24 3.57 -6.57
C PHE A 66 -10.40 4.04 -7.47
N GLU A 67 -10.56 5.35 -7.61
CA GLU A 67 -11.57 5.91 -8.53
C GLU A 67 -11.31 5.46 -9.97
N LEU A 68 -10.07 5.59 -10.46
CA LEU A 68 -9.69 5.12 -11.78
C LEU A 68 -9.85 3.62 -11.91
N ALA A 69 -9.43 2.84 -10.91
CA ALA A 69 -9.55 1.38 -10.92
C ALA A 69 -11.01 0.92 -11.06
N GLY A 70 -11.93 1.48 -10.27
CA GLY A 70 -13.36 1.16 -10.38
C GLY A 70 -13.95 1.58 -11.73
N LYS A 71 -13.64 2.80 -12.21
CA LYS A 71 -14.12 3.31 -13.50
C LYS A 71 -13.58 2.51 -14.69
N TYR A 72 -12.34 2.00 -14.62
CA TYR A 72 -11.78 1.15 -15.67
C TYR A 72 -12.45 -0.22 -15.69
N LEU A 73 -12.92 -0.71 -14.54
CA LEU A 73 -13.73 -1.93 -14.44
C LEU A 73 -15.22 -1.73 -14.77
N GLY A 74 -15.64 -0.51 -15.09
CA GLY A 74 -17.03 -0.20 -15.46
C GLY A 74 -17.96 0.06 -14.28
N ALA A 75 -17.45 0.18 -13.05
CA ALA A 75 -18.23 0.49 -11.87
C ALA A 75 -18.59 1.98 -11.77
N ASP A 76 -19.71 2.27 -11.09
CA ASP A 76 -20.04 3.61 -10.61
C ASP A 76 -19.26 3.91 -9.32
N VAL A 77 -18.45 4.96 -9.33
CA VAL A 77 -17.58 5.28 -8.19
C VAL A 77 -17.92 6.66 -7.63
N ILE A 78 -18.22 6.71 -6.34
CA ILE A 78 -18.54 7.93 -5.60
C ILE A 78 -17.43 8.19 -4.57
N ASN A 79 -16.92 9.42 -4.51
CA ASN A 79 -15.96 9.83 -3.50
C ASN A 79 -16.62 10.64 -2.40
N ILE A 80 -16.43 10.22 -1.16
CA ILE A 80 -16.92 10.92 0.04
C ILE A 80 -15.71 11.31 0.90
N THR A 81 -15.68 12.58 1.31
CA THR A 81 -14.66 13.15 2.20
C THR A 81 -15.33 13.85 3.39
N PRO A 82 -14.65 14.04 4.54
CA PRO A 82 -15.25 14.64 5.72
C PRO A 82 -15.86 16.02 5.48
N SER A 83 -15.23 16.85 4.65
CA SER A 83 -15.70 18.20 4.32
C SER A 83 -17.01 18.23 3.52
N GLY A 84 -17.42 17.09 2.94
CA GLY A 84 -18.66 16.94 2.17
C GLY A 84 -19.66 15.99 2.82
N SER A 85 -19.42 15.51 4.05
CA SER A 85 -20.28 14.53 4.72
C SER A 85 -21.01 15.14 5.92
N SER A 86 -22.14 14.52 6.29
CA SER A 86 -22.94 14.85 7.48
C SER A 86 -22.19 14.60 8.81
N MET A 87 -21.04 13.90 8.78
CA MET A 87 -20.20 13.69 9.96
C MET A 87 -19.77 14.99 10.62
N GLY A 88 -19.55 16.06 9.83
CA GLY A 88 -19.32 17.40 10.35
C GLY A 88 -20.53 18.03 11.08
N LYS A 89 -21.72 17.41 10.98
CA LYS A 89 -22.96 17.82 11.64
C LYS A 89 -23.33 16.94 12.83
N GLY A 90 -22.41 16.04 13.29
CA GLY A 90 -22.62 15.17 14.44
C GLY A 90 -23.18 13.78 14.10
N GLU A 91 -23.26 13.39 12.82
CA GLU A 91 -23.61 12.02 12.42
C GLU A 91 -22.53 11.04 12.90
N SER A 92 -22.94 9.92 13.49
CA SER A 92 -21.98 8.91 13.93
C SER A 92 -21.35 8.16 12.75
N PHE A 93 -20.15 7.62 12.94
CA PHE A 93 -19.50 6.79 11.93
C PHE A 93 -20.36 5.58 11.52
N ARG A 94 -21.09 4.99 12.48
CA ARG A 94 -21.99 3.88 12.23
C ARG A 94 -23.15 4.30 11.33
N ASP A 95 -23.77 5.45 11.61
CA ASP A 95 -24.93 5.93 10.84
C ASP A 95 -24.50 6.27 9.41
N THR A 96 -23.31 6.86 9.24
CA THR A 96 -22.74 7.07 7.90
C THR A 96 -22.59 5.75 7.15
N LEU A 97 -22.02 4.70 7.78
CA LEU A 97 -21.85 3.39 7.14
C LEU A 97 -23.20 2.78 6.76
N LEU A 98 -24.19 2.81 7.66
CA LEU A 98 -25.54 2.31 7.39
C LEU A 98 -26.20 3.04 6.23
N THR A 99 -26.13 4.37 6.23
CA THR A 99 -26.66 5.20 5.12
C THR A 99 -26.07 4.78 3.78
N LEU A 100 -24.75 4.61 3.71
CA LEU A 100 -24.07 4.20 2.48
C LEU A 100 -24.46 2.77 2.06
N SER A 101 -24.60 1.86 3.01
CA SER A 101 -25.02 0.48 2.75
C SER A 101 -26.45 0.43 2.18
N TYR A 102 -27.39 1.17 2.78
CA TYR A 102 -28.79 1.23 2.33
C TYR A 102 -28.99 1.91 0.96
N MET A 103 -27.98 2.64 0.45
CA MET A 103 -27.97 3.16 -0.92
C MET A 103 -27.69 2.09 -1.99
N GLY A 104 -27.51 0.82 -1.60
CA GLY A 104 -27.22 -0.27 -2.55
C GLY A 104 -25.75 -0.36 -2.96
N THR A 105 -24.83 0.05 -2.09
CA THR A 105 -23.39 -0.02 -2.33
C THR A 105 -22.89 -1.46 -2.30
N ASP A 106 -22.09 -1.87 -3.30
CA ASP A 106 -21.47 -3.20 -3.34
C ASP A 106 -20.13 -3.24 -2.56
N ALA A 107 -19.38 -2.16 -2.57
CA ALA A 107 -18.09 -2.09 -1.84
C ALA A 107 -17.81 -0.68 -1.30
N ILE A 108 -17.18 -0.63 -0.12
CA ILE A 108 -16.69 0.60 0.50
C ILE A 108 -15.17 0.51 0.63
N VAL A 109 -14.45 1.36 -0.10
CA VAL A 109 -13.02 1.57 0.03
C VAL A 109 -12.79 2.61 1.11
N MET A 110 -12.24 2.20 2.23
CA MET A 110 -12.17 3.03 3.43
C MET A 110 -10.74 3.45 3.76
N ARG A 111 -10.58 4.74 4.08
CA ARG A 111 -9.36 5.28 4.68
C ARG A 111 -9.69 6.07 5.94
N SER A 112 -9.05 5.74 7.06
CA SER A 112 -9.32 6.33 8.36
C SER A 112 -8.03 6.61 9.14
N SER A 113 -8.06 7.59 10.05
CA SER A 113 -7.02 7.78 11.07
C SER A 113 -7.18 6.80 12.24
N ALA A 114 -8.39 6.27 12.46
CA ALA A 114 -8.65 5.28 13.51
C ALA A 114 -8.25 3.89 13.03
N GLU A 115 -7.35 3.24 13.77
CA GLU A 115 -6.98 1.85 13.58
C GLU A 115 -8.19 0.94 13.83
N GLY A 116 -8.35 -0.10 13.00
CA GLY A 116 -9.46 -1.04 13.11
C GLY A 116 -10.82 -0.52 12.60
N ALA A 117 -10.92 0.72 12.11
CA ALA A 117 -12.14 1.23 11.52
C ALA A 117 -12.68 0.35 10.36
N PRO A 118 -11.84 -0.18 9.44
CA PRO A 118 -12.31 -1.13 8.44
C PRO A 118 -12.85 -2.43 9.04
N LEU A 119 -12.22 -2.97 10.07
CA LEU A 119 -12.71 -4.16 10.77
C LEU A 119 -14.05 -3.90 11.47
N TYR A 120 -14.21 -2.73 12.07
CA TYR A 120 -15.50 -2.34 12.64
C TYR A 120 -16.59 -2.28 11.56
N ALA A 121 -16.27 -1.71 10.40
CA ALA A 121 -17.22 -1.59 9.29
C ALA A 121 -17.74 -2.95 8.82
N THR A 122 -16.91 -4.00 8.77
CA THR A 122 -17.34 -5.35 8.38
C THR A 122 -18.40 -5.96 9.30
N LYS A 123 -18.49 -5.46 10.54
CA LYS A 123 -19.49 -5.90 11.53
C LYS A 123 -20.76 -5.05 11.51
N ALA A 124 -20.72 -3.91 10.84
CA ALA A 124 -21.79 -2.92 10.85
C ALA A 124 -22.63 -2.94 9.57
N VAL A 125 -22.05 -3.35 8.43
CA VAL A 125 -22.70 -3.28 7.11
C VAL A 125 -22.31 -4.45 6.21
N ASP A 126 -23.15 -4.75 5.21
CA ASP A 126 -22.96 -5.87 4.29
C ASP A 126 -21.98 -5.62 3.14
N PRO A 127 -21.81 -4.39 2.59
CA PRO A 127 -20.88 -4.13 1.50
C PRO A 127 -19.46 -4.65 1.78
N ILE A 128 -18.74 -5.04 0.73
CA ILE A 128 -17.35 -5.46 0.83
C ILE A 128 -16.50 -4.28 1.31
N ILE A 129 -15.70 -4.48 2.36
CA ILE A 129 -14.80 -3.46 2.91
C ILE A 129 -13.38 -3.67 2.39
N ILE A 130 -12.81 -2.61 1.82
CA ILE A 130 -11.42 -2.59 1.36
C ILE A 130 -10.67 -1.50 2.12
N ASN A 131 -9.65 -1.90 2.88
CA ASN A 131 -8.80 -1.00 3.63
C ASN A 131 -7.84 -0.22 2.69
N ALA A 132 -8.00 1.09 2.61
CA ALA A 132 -7.12 2.02 1.89
C ALA A 132 -6.15 2.76 2.84
N GLY A 133 -5.98 2.24 4.04
CA GLY A 133 -5.08 2.72 5.09
C GLY A 133 -5.82 3.15 6.35
N ASP A 134 -5.53 2.50 7.49
CA ASP A 134 -6.10 2.80 8.79
C ASP A 134 -5.01 3.08 9.84
N GLY A 135 -5.01 4.29 10.40
CA GLY A 135 -4.06 4.72 11.43
C GLY A 135 -2.61 4.40 11.10
N ALA A 136 -1.89 3.75 12.02
CA ALA A 136 -0.57 3.14 11.84
C ALA A 136 -0.67 1.61 11.64
N HIS A 137 -1.88 1.06 11.44
CA HIS A 137 -2.13 -0.38 11.38
C HIS A 137 -1.72 -1.00 10.03
N GLU A 138 -2.54 -0.85 8.96
CA GLU A 138 -2.22 -1.44 7.66
C GLU A 138 -2.64 -0.58 6.46
N HIS A 139 -1.96 -0.80 5.34
CA HIS A 139 -2.31 -0.27 4.01
C HIS A 139 -2.06 -1.36 2.95
N PRO A 140 -2.91 -2.42 2.90
CA PRO A 140 -2.65 -3.63 2.13
C PRO A 140 -2.40 -3.36 0.65
N THR A 141 -3.16 -2.47 0.01
CA THR A 141 -2.97 -2.19 -1.42
C THR A 141 -1.69 -1.41 -1.73
N GLN A 142 -1.05 -0.77 -0.73
CA GLN A 142 0.28 -0.19 -0.91
C GLN A 142 1.34 -1.30 -0.91
N ALA A 143 1.33 -2.19 0.07
CA ALA A 143 2.27 -3.31 0.09
C ALA A 143 2.12 -4.22 -1.14
N LEU A 144 0.89 -4.48 -1.58
CA LEU A 144 0.65 -5.23 -2.81
C LEU A 144 1.25 -4.57 -4.06
N LEU A 145 1.11 -3.24 -4.21
CA LEU A 145 1.73 -2.54 -5.35
C LEU A 145 3.26 -2.46 -5.22
N ASP A 146 3.79 -2.42 -4.01
CA ASP A 146 5.23 -2.45 -3.75
C ASP A 146 5.80 -3.82 -4.13
N MET A 147 5.18 -4.91 -3.67
CA MET A 147 5.53 -6.27 -4.07
C MET A 147 5.41 -6.47 -5.59
N PHE A 148 4.33 -5.98 -6.20
CA PHE A 148 4.14 -6.06 -7.65
C PHE A 148 5.25 -5.34 -8.42
N SER A 149 5.66 -4.16 -7.95
CA SER A 149 6.76 -3.38 -8.55
C SER A 149 8.10 -4.10 -8.45
N ILE A 150 8.36 -4.76 -7.30
CA ILE A 150 9.56 -5.57 -7.11
C ILE A 150 9.58 -6.76 -8.07
N ILE A 151 8.47 -7.51 -8.17
CA ILE A 151 8.38 -8.67 -9.07
C ILE A 151 8.61 -8.25 -10.53
N GLU A 152 8.05 -7.13 -10.95
CA GLU A 152 8.25 -6.64 -12.33
C GLU A 152 9.71 -6.31 -12.63
N ARG A 153 10.43 -5.74 -11.67
CA ARG A 153 11.81 -5.27 -11.90
C ARG A 153 12.85 -6.34 -11.59
N LYS A 154 12.58 -7.20 -10.58
CA LYS A 154 13.52 -8.21 -10.04
C LYS A 154 13.13 -9.66 -10.33
N GLY A 155 11.97 -9.90 -10.93
CA GLY A 155 11.47 -11.22 -11.31
C GLY A 155 10.79 -12.01 -10.18
N SER A 156 11.26 -11.91 -8.95
CA SER A 156 10.70 -12.58 -7.77
C SER A 156 10.88 -11.76 -6.50
N LEU A 157 10.16 -12.17 -5.44
CA LEU A 157 10.38 -11.66 -4.08
C LEU A 157 11.27 -12.60 -3.27
N GLU A 158 11.23 -13.90 -3.57
CA GLU A 158 11.94 -14.94 -2.83
C GLU A 158 13.45 -14.68 -2.80
N GLY A 159 14.02 -14.65 -1.60
CA GLY A 159 15.43 -14.41 -1.34
C GLY A 159 15.93 -13.00 -1.67
N LYS A 160 15.07 -12.06 -2.05
CA LYS A 160 15.47 -10.67 -2.28
C LYS A 160 15.64 -9.94 -0.97
N LYS A 161 16.77 -9.28 -0.80
CA LYS A 161 17.02 -8.40 0.34
C LYS A 161 16.30 -7.07 0.12
N VAL A 162 15.23 -6.86 0.90
CA VAL A 162 14.41 -5.65 0.88
C VAL A 162 14.64 -4.85 2.15
N VAL A 163 15.20 -3.66 2.02
CA VAL A 163 15.46 -2.75 3.14
C VAL A 163 14.38 -1.68 3.19
N ILE A 164 13.66 -1.60 4.31
CA ILE A 164 12.67 -0.55 4.57
C ILE A 164 13.30 0.45 5.54
N VAL A 165 13.42 1.71 5.11
CA VAL A 165 14.15 2.75 5.86
C VAL A 165 13.21 3.86 6.29
N GLY A 166 13.23 4.21 7.57
CA GLY A 166 12.56 5.40 8.07
C GLY A 166 11.77 5.23 9.37
N ASP A 167 10.61 5.88 9.44
CA ASP A 167 9.69 5.79 10.57
C ASP A 167 8.85 4.50 10.50
N ILE A 168 9.42 3.42 10.99
CA ILE A 168 8.77 2.10 10.98
C ILE A 168 7.58 2.06 11.94
N MET A 169 7.74 2.66 13.13
CA MET A 169 6.76 2.59 14.22
C MET A 169 5.39 3.16 13.82
N HIS A 170 5.37 4.28 13.12
CA HIS A 170 4.13 4.98 12.74
C HIS A 170 3.69 4.69 11.30
N SER A 171 4.41 3.81 10.59
CA SER A 171 4.14 3.54 9.18
C SER A 171 3.25 2.30 8.99
N ARG A 172 1.98 2.54 8.65
CA ARG A 172 1.09 1.48 8.16
C ARG A 172 1.60 0.79 6.88
N VAL A 173 2.43 1.48 6.09
CA VAL A 173 3.05 0.92 4.88
C VAL A 173 4.11 -0.10 5.28
N ALA A 174 5.05 0.29 6.16
CA ALA A 174 6.07 -0.64 6.66
C ALA A 174 5.46 -1.91 7.25
N ARG A 175 4.39 -1.79 8.02
CA ARG A 175 3.73 -2.93 8.64
C ARG A 175 3.14 -3.90 7.61
N SER A 176 2.39 -3.36 6.64
CA SER A 176 1.84 -4.19 5.55
C SER A 176 2.94 -4.78 4.66
N ASP A 177 4.02 -4.02 4.38
CA ASP A 177 5.17 -4.52 3.62
C ASP A 177 5.85 -5.68 4.36
N VAL A 178 6.08 -5.56 5.66
CA VAL A 178 6.65 -6.64 6.46
C VAL A 178 5.79 -7.91 6.36
N TYR A 179 4.47 -7.81 6.58
CA TYR A 179 3.58 -8.97 6.47
C TYR A 179 3.59 -9.59 5.07
N GLY A 180 3.49 -8.77 4.03
CA GLY A 180 3.44 -9.25 2.66
C GLY A 180 4.77 -9.85 2.19
N LEU A 181 5.87 -9.12 2.37
CA LEU A 181 7.20 -9.50 1.89
C LEU A 181 7.72 -10.76 2.58
N THR A 182 7.60 -10.87 3.92
CA THR A 182 8.05 -12.06 4.66
C THR A 182 7.28 -13.30 4.25
N LYS A 183 5.95 -13.19 4.06
CA LYS A 183 5.12 -14.30 3.56
C LYS A 183 5.49 -14.76 2.16
N MET A 184 5.98 -13.84 1.33
CA MET A 184 6.41 -14.13 -0.04
C MET A 184 7.90 -14.49 -0.15
N GLY A 185 8.57 -14.74 0.99
CA GLY A 185 9.94 -15.26 1.05
C GLY A 185 11.04 -14.22 0.83
N ALA A 186 10.75 -12.92 0.93
CA ALA A 186 11.77 -11.88 0.90
C ALA A 186 12.55 -11.83 2.23
N ASP A 187 13.83 -11.47 2.15
CA ASP A 187 14.69 -11.18 3.29
C ASP A 187 14.51 -9.70 3.67
N VAL A 188 13.71 -9.44 4.70
CA VAL A 188 13.26 -8.10 5.07
C VAL A 188 14.12 -7.50 6.17
N HIS A 189 14.70 -6.35 5.89
CA HIS A 189 15.51 -5.58 6.80
C HIS A 189 14.85 -4.23 7.09
N LEU A 190 14.86 -3.82 8.36
CA LEU A 190 14.31 -2.54 8.81
C LEU A 190 15.44 -1.65 9.31
N ALA A 191 15.46 -0.38 8.90
CA ALA A 191 16.47 0.57 9.36
C ALA A 191 15.84 1.93 9.72
N GLY A 192 16.28 2.51 10.83
CA GLY A 192 15.80 3.79 11.30
C GLY A 192 16.33 4.17 12.69
N PRO A 193 15.92 5.33 13.21
CA PRO A 193 16.24 5.71 14.58
C PRO A 193 15.74 4.68 15.59
N ARG A 194 16.50 4.44 16.65
CA ARG A 194 16.12 3.50 17.73
C ARG A 194 14.75 3.83 18.36
N THR A 195 14.40 5.08 18.37
CA THR A 195 13.12 5.60 18.86
C THR A 195 11.93 5.26 17.95
N MET A 196 12.19 4.81 16.72
CA MET A 196 11.20 4.43 15.70
C MET A 196 11.22 2.93 15.35
N LEU A 197 12.05 2.15 16.07
CA LEU A 197 12.19 0.71 15.93
C LEU A 197 12.05 0.06 17.31
N TYR A 198 11.28 -0.99 17.41
CA TYR A 198 11.17 -1.77 18.63
C TYR A 198 11.58 -3.23 18.36
N PRO A 199 12.29 -3.88 19.32
CA PRO A 199 12.87 -5.22 19.11
C PRO A 199 11.84 -6.30 18.76
N GLU A 200 10.58 -6.11 19.21
CA GLU A 200 9.51 -7.06 18.94
C GLU A 200 9.20 -7.28 17.46
N LEU A 201 9.61 -6.34 16.59
CA LEU A 201 9.50 -6.49 15.14
C LEU A 201 10.29 -7.70 14.61
N GLU A 202 11.36 -8.13 15.28
CA GLU A 202 12.12 -9.33 14.91
C GLU A 202 11.28 -10.60 14.95
N LYS A 203 10.23 -10.64 15.81
CA LYS A 203 9.26 -11.74 15.85
C LYS A 203 8.45 -11.88 14.57
N MET A 204 8.47 -10.85 13.71
CA MET A 204 7.82 -10.87 12.39
C MET A 204 8.74 -11.45 11.30
N GLY A 205 9.92 -11.96 11.66
CA GLY A 205 10.88 -12.55 10.72
C GLY A 205 11.72 -11.50 9.95
N VAL A 206 11.97 -10.34 10.55
CA VAL A 206 12.77 -9.27 9.96
C VAL A 206 14.08 -9.06 10.72
N THR A 207 15.08 -8.47 10.07
CA THR A 207 16.33 -8.04 10.69
C THR A 207 16.31 -6.54 10.94
N ILE A 208 16.67 -6.12 12.16
CA ILE A 208 16.69 -4.70 12.56
C ILE A 208 18.11 -4.13 12.50
N HIS A 209 18.23 -2.95 11.93
CA HIS A 209 19.47 -2.19 11.85
C HIS A 209 19.29 -0.78 12.42
N HIS A 210 20.31 -0.31 13.15
CA HIS A 210 20.36 1.08 13.65
C HIS A 210 21.33 1.96 12.83
N ASP A 211 22.02 1.35 11.88
CA ASP A 211 22.84 2.01 10.86
C ASP A 211 22.27 1.69 9.48
N VAL A 212 21.88 2.73 8.74
CA VAL A 212 21.33 2.59 7.40
C VAL A 212 22.35 2.04 6.41
N ARG A 213 23.64 2.33 6.60
CA ARG A 213 24.70 1.86 5.71
C ARG A 213 24.93 0.35 5.84
N GLU A 214 24.81 -0.18 7.05
CA GLU A 214 24.84 -1.64 7.28
C GLU A 214 23.61 -2.32 6.69
N ALA A 215 22.44 -1.72 6.86
CA ALA A 215 21.19 -2.26 6.33
C ALA A 215 21.22 -2.37 4.80
N VAL A 216 21.65 -1.30 4.12
CA VAL A 216 21.60 -1.17 2.66
C VAL A 216 22.66 -2.01 1.95
N LYS A 217 23.71 -2.46 2.66
CA LYS A 217 24.75 -3.29 2.06
C LYS A 217 24.17 -4.52 1.37
N ASP A 218 24.53 -4.71 0.09
CA ASP A 218 24.08 -5.80 -0.78
C ASP A 218 22.55 -5.90 -0.95
N ALA A 219 21.81 -4.79 -0.74
CA ALA A 219 20.37 -4.77 -0.90
C ALA A 219 19.93 -4.86 -2.39
N ASP A 220 18.87 -5.63 -2.65
CA ASP A 220 18.21 -5.66 -3.95
C ASP A 220 17.23 -4.49 -4.10
N VAL A 221 16.57 -4.11 -2.98
CA VAL A 221 15.53 -3.08 -2.93
C VAL A 221 15.71 -2.22 -1.68
N VAL A 222 15.57 -0.91 -1.84
CA VAL A 222 15.50 0.06 -0.74
C VAL A 222 14.18 0.81 -0.82
N ASN A 223 13.26 0.53 0.11
CA ASN A 223 11.97 1.22 0.23
C ASN A 223 12.08 2.32 1.29
N VAL A 224 12.07 3.57 0.85
CA VAL A 224 12.26 4.74 1.72
C VAL A 224 10.89 5.23 2.19
N LEU A 225 10.66 5.20 3.50
CA LEU A 225 9.43 5.67 4.08
C LEU A 225 9.42 7.20 4.21
N ARG A 226 8.27 7.77 4.00
CA ARG A 226 8.04 9.18 4.31
C ARG A 226 8.10 9.41 5.82
N ILE A 227 8.85 10.40 6.26
CA ILE A 227 8.79 10.91 7.64
C ILE A 227 7.48 11.68 7.80
N GLN A 228 6.61 11.18 8.69
CA GLN A 228 5.28 11.74 8.92
C GLN A 228 5.32 12.83 9.98
N LEU A 229 5.87 14.01 9.62
CA LEU A 229 6.05 15.15 10.53
C LEU A 229 4.77 15.55 11.25
N GLU A 230 3.62 15.35 10.60
CA GLU A 230 2.30 15.63 11.14
C GLU A 230 1.82 14.65 12.23
N ARG A 231 2.46 13.48 12.35
CA ARG A 231 2.14 12.44 13.35
C ARG A 231 3.15 12.37 14.49
N ILE A 232 4.28 13.04 14.33
CA ILE A 232 5.35 13.04 15.32
C ILE A 232 5.06 14.16 16.32
N HIS A 233 4.42 13.81 17.43
CA HIS A 233 4.11 14.73 18.52
C HIS A 233 5.22 14.85 19.58
N SER A 234 6.33 14.08 19.42
CA SER A 234 7.50 14.08 20.31
C SER A 234 8.78 14.10 19.49
N ALA A 235 9.87 14.58 20.10
CA ALA A 235 11.20 14.61 19.48
C ALA A 235 11.78 13.18 19.36
N LEU A 236 11.36 12.42 18.35
CA LEU A 236 11.86 11.06 18.10
C LEU A 236 13.25 11.06 17.45
N TYR A 237 13.67 12.19 16.90
CA TYR A 237 15.02 12.48 16.42
C TYR A 237 15.33 13.98 16.66
N PRO A 238 16.60 14.36 16.81
CA PRO A 238 16.94 15.71 17.26
C PRO A 238 16.55 16.82 16.27
N THR A 239 16.89 16.67 15.00
CA THR A 239 16.57 17.63 13.93
C THR A 239 16.41 16.95 12.58
N ASN A 240 15.64 17.57 11.66
CA ASN A 240 15.52 17.10 10.27
C ASN A 240 16.89 17.00 9.56
N ARG A 241 17.80 17.92 9.84
CA ARG A 241 19.17 17.91 9.28
C ARG A 241 19.97 16.71 9.75
N GLU A 242 19.85 16.36 11.02
CA GLU A 242 20.52 15.20 11.59
C GLU A 242 19.93 13.90 11.09
N TYR A 243 18.60 13.81 11.00
CA TYR A 243 17.92 12.68 10.37
C TYR A 243 18.42 12.48 8.93
N ALA A 244 18.40 13.52 8.10
CA ALA A 244 18.87 13.46 6.71
C ALA A 244 20.32 13.01 6.59
N ARG A 245 21.19 13.43 7.52
CA ARG A 245 22.61 13.05 7.54
C ARG A 245 22.84 11.58 7.90
N ILE A 246 22.03 11.02 8.84
CA ILE A 246 22.23 9.68 9.39
C ILE A 246 21.41 8.64 8.64
N PHE A 247 20.16 8.94 8.30
CA PHE A 247 19.19 8.00 7.72
C PHE A 247 18.71 8.37 6.32
N GLY A 248 19.08 9.55 5.81
CA GLY A 248 18.69 9.99 4.46
C GLY A 248 19.34 9.13 3.38
N ILE A 249 18.54 8.68 2.43
CA ILE A 249 18.99 7.88 1.29
C ILE A 249 19.50 8.80 0.19
N ASN A 250 20.78 8.68 -0.12
CA ASN A 250 21.51 9.37 -1.18
C ASN A 250 22.37 8.39 -1.96
N LYS A 251 23.07 8.85 -3.00
CA LYS A 251 23.91 7.99 -3.85
C LYS A 251 25.07 7.34 -3.09
N ASP A 252 25.66 8.02 -2.11
CA ASP A 252 26.76 7.46 -1.31
C ASP A 252 26.29 6.28 -0.45
N VAL A 253 25.08 6.35 0.11
CA VAL A 253 24.47 5.23 0.83
C VAL A 253 24.13 4.11 -0.14
N LEU A 254 23.54 4.41 -1.29
CA LEU A 254 23.15 3.41 -2.29
C LEU A 254 24.34 2.75 -3.00
N SER A 255 25.54 3.34 -2.99
CA SER A 255 26.73 2.70 -3.52
C SER A 255 27.17 1.44 -2.74
N LEU A 256 26.60 1.20 -1.56
CA LEU A 256 26.80 0.00 -0.76
C LEU A 256 25.83 -1.13 -1.13
N ALA A 257 24.76 -0.83 -1.84
CA ALA A 257 23.80 -1.79 -2.34
C ALA A 257 24.31 -2.47 -3.61
N LYS A 258 23.53 -3.40 -4.17
CA LYS A 258 23.83 -3.99 -5.48
C LYS A 258 23.78 -2.93 -6.58
N ASP A 259 24.57 -3.12 -7.65
CA ASP A 259 24.65 -2.19 -8.78
C ASP A 259 23.27 -1.93 -9.44
N ASP A 260 22.39 -2.90 -9.39
CA ASP A 260 21.02 -2.83 -9.91
C ASP A 260 19.95 -2.56 -8.84
N VAL A 261 20.34 -1.98 -7.69
CA VAL A 261 19.43 -1.69 -6.58
C VAL A 261 18.19 -0.92 -7.05
N MET A 262 17.03 -1.32 -6.59
CA MET A 262 15.76 -0.66 -6.88
C MET A 262 15.37 0.26 -5.73
N VAL A 263 15.10 1.54 -6.03
CA VAL A 263 14.67 2.52 -5.02
C VAL A 263 13.18 2.77 -5.12
N MET A 264 12.49 2.68 -3.98
CA MET A 264 11.05 2.82 -3.83
C MET A 264 10.69 3.88 -2.79
N HIS A 265 9.48 4.46 -2.93
CA HIS A 265 8.93 5.40 -1.95
C HIS A 265 7.40 5.45 -2.09
N PRO A 266 6.60 5.24 -1.02
CA PRO A 266 5.14 5.26 -1.10
C PRO A 266 4.58 6.67 -1.37
N GLY A 267 5.42 7.69 -1.22
CA GLY A 267 5.11 9.11 -1.42
C GLY A 267 4.01 9.67 -0.48
N PRO A 268 3.84 11.01 -0.39
CA PRO A 268 4.68 12.04 -1.01
C PRO A 268 6.06 12.09 -0.37
N MET A 269 7.09 12.52 -1.11
CA MET A 269 8.47 12.60 -0.61
C MET A 269 8.73 13.95 0.08
N ASN A 270 9.46 13.93 1.21
CA ASN A 270 10.13 15.11 1.76
C ASN A 270 11.57 15.14 1.22
N ARG A 271 11.73 15.76 0.05
CA ARG A 271 13.02 15.81 -0.64
C ARG A 271 14.08 16.53 0.20
N GLY A 272 15.26 15.93 0.32
CA GLY A 272 16.35 16.43 1.15
C GLY A 272 16.21 16.05 2.63
N LEU A 273 15.18 15.28 2.99
CA LEU A 273 15.01 14.71 4.32
C LEU A 273 15.26 13.19 4.28
N GLU A 274 14.26 12.38 3.90
CA GLU A 274 14.42 10.93 3.84
C GLU A 274 15.05 10.44 2.53
N ILE A 275 14.95 11.22 1.45
CA ILE A 275 15.52 10.88 0.14
C ILE A 275 16.10 12.14 -0.52
N SER A 276 17.28 12.02 -1.12
CA SER A 276 17.88 13.11 -1.85
C SER A 276 17.22 13.32 -3.22
N PRO A 277 17.19 14.57 -3.74
CA PRO A 277 16.52 14.86 -5.02
C PRO A 277 17.09 14.08 -6.22
N ASP A 278 18.40 13.85 -6.24
CA ASP A 278 19.10 13.11 -7.31
C ASP A 278 18.75 11.62 -7.31
N VAL A 279 18.49 11.03 -6.13
CA VAL A 279 18.02 9.64 -6.00
C VAL A 279 16.54 9.52 -6.37
N ALA A 280 15.71 10.50 -5.99
CA ALA A 280 14.29 10.47 -6.28
C ALA A 280 13.95 10.41 -7.79
N TYR A 281 14.84 10.92 -8.64
CA TYR A 281 14.72 10.93 -10.10
C TYR A 281 15.77 10.06 -10.82
N TRP A 282 16.43 9.18 -10.10
CA TRP A 282 17.42 8.28 -10.67
C TRP A 282 16.75 7.16 -11.47
N ASP A 283 17.44 6.61 -12.47
CA ASP A 283 16.90 5.53 -13.35
C ASP A 283 16.54 4.24 -12.59
N GLN A 284 17.15 4.03 -11.42
CA GLN A 284 16.83 2.92 -10.52
C GLN A 284 15.66 3.23 -9.57
N SER A 285 15.15 4.47 -9.57
CA SER A 285 13.98 4.86 -8.81
C SER A 285 12.70 4.49 -9.58
N VAL A 286 11.85 3.67 -8.97
CA VAL A 286 10.59 3.20 -9.56
C VAL A 286 9.36 3.89 -8.97
N ILE A 287 9.54 5.04 -8.33
CA ILE A 287 8.48 5.76 -7.62
C ILE A 287 7.28 6.10 -8.53
N GLN A 288 7.53 6.46 -9.79
CA GLN A 288 6.46 6.73 -10.75
C GLN A 288 5.80 5.43 -11.27
N GLU A 289 6.56 4.35 -11.38
CA GLU A 289 6.04 3.03 -11.73
C GLU A 289 5.12 2.49 -10.63
N GLN A 290 5.47 2.70 -9.34
CA GLN A 290 4.58 2.38 -8.20
C GLN A 290 3.20 3.06 -8.32
N VAL A 291 3.14 4.30 -8.78
CA VAL A 291 1.87 5.01 -8.97
C VAL A 291 0.99 4.31 -10.00
N ARG A 292 1.56 3.92 -11.13
CA ARG A 292 0.87 3.17 -12.20
C ARG A 292 0.44 1.79 -11.72
N ASN A 293 1.36 1.08 -11.08
CA ASN A 293 1.13 -0.26 -10.51
C ASN A 293 0.02 -0.24 -9.47
N GLY A 294 -0.12 0.88 -8.75
CA GLY A 294 -1.20 1.08 -7.82
C GLY A 294 -2.59 1.03 -8.45
N VAL A 295 -2.78 1.52 -9.67
CA VAL A 295 -4.07 1.39 -10.38
C VAL A 295 -4.35 -0.07 -10.72
N SER A 296 -3.35 -0.76 -11.29
CA SER A 296 -3.47 -2.17 -11.70
C SER A 296 -3.78 -3.11 -10.54
N VAL A 297 -3.09 -2.94 -9.41
CA VAL A 297 -3.33 -3.72 -8.19
C VAL A 297 -4.73 -3.45 -7.62
N ARG A 298 -5.16 -2.20 -7.59
CA ARG A 298 -6.51 -1.85 -7.12
C ARG A 298 -7.61 -2.36 -8.04
N MET A 299 -7.37 -2.39 -9.36
CA MET A 299 -8.28 -3.09 -10.29
C MET A 299 -8.36 -4.58 -9.95
N ALA A 300 -7.23 -5.24 -9.73
CA ALA A 300 -7.21 -6.66 -9.36
C ALA A 300 -7.96 -6.93 -8.05
N VAL A 301 -7.74 -6.11 -7.03
CA VAL A 301 -8.46 -6.23 -5.74
C VAL A 301 -9.96 -6.06 -5.92
N LEU A 302 -10.42 -5.00 -6.58
CA LEU A 302 -11.85 -4.75 -6.82
C LEU A 302 -12.48 -5.89 -7.65
N TYR A 303 -11.81 -6.33 -8.70
CA TYR A 303 -12.26 -7.43 -9.54
C TYR A 303 -12.41 -8.72 -8.73
N LEU A 304 -11.38 -9.14 -8.02
CA LEU A 304 -11.37 -10.40 -7.28
C LEU A 304 -12.37 -10.42 -6.11
N THR A 305 -12.55 -9.30 -5.43
CA THR A 305 -13.43 -9.23 -4.26
C THR A 305 -14.90 -9.05 -4.63
N ILE A 306 -15.23 -8.28 -5.69
CA ILE A 306 -16.58 -7.92 -6.07
C ILE A 306 -17.14 -8.84 -7.15
N HIS A 307 -16.39 -9.05 -8.26
CA HIS A 307 -16.81 -9.92 -9.37
C HIS A 307 -16.55 -11.40 -9.05
N GLY A 308 -15.41 -11.70 -8.45
CA GLY A 308 -14.94 -13.08 -8.25
C GLY A 308 -14.16 -13.61 -9.46
N GLY A 309 -13.93 -14.93 -9.48
CA GLY A 309 -13.08 -15.57 -10.48
C GLY A 309 -11.60 -15.57 -10.09
N ASP A 310 -10.75 -16.07 -10.99
CA ASP A 310 -9.30 -16.16 -10.83
C ASP A 310 -8.54 -15.37 -11.90
N GLY A 311 -9.27 -14.59 -12.69
CA GLY A 311 -8.74 -13.81 -13.80
C GLY A 311 -8.45 -14.63 -15.06
N SER A 312 -8.85 -15.89 -15.14
CA SER A 312 -8.67 -16.72 -16.35
C SER A 312 -9.44 -16.16 -17.55
N GLU A 313 -10.59 -15.54 -17.30
CA GLU A 313 -11.42 -14.87 -18.30
C GLU A 313 -10.89 -13.53 -18.80
N LEU A 314 -9.84 -12.98 -18.15
CA LEU A 314 -9.20 -11.75 -18.60
C LEU A 314 -8.39 -12.03 -19.87
N ALA A 315 -8.85 -11.49 -21.00
CA ALA A 315 -8.30 -11.74 -22.34
C ALA A 315 -6.95 -11.03 -22.61
N TYR A 316 -6.18 -10.67 -21.56
CA TYR A 316 -4.96 -9.86 -21.67
C TYR A 316 -3.69 -10.57 -21.22
#